data_077e9215f5b7152019f4f7ff64493ff8
#
_entry.id   077e9215f5b7152019f4f7ff64493ff8
#
_cell.length_a   1.000
_cell.length_b   1.000
_cell.length_c   1.000
_cell.angle_alpha   90.00
_cell.angle_beta   90.00
_cell.angle_gamma   90.00
#
_symmetry.space_group_name_H-M   'P 1'
#
loop_
_entity.id
_entity.type
_entity.pdbx_description
1 polymer ?
#
loop_
_entity_poly.entity_id
_entity_poly.type
_entity_poly.pdbx_seq_one_letter_code
_entity_poly.pdbx_strand_id
1 'polypeptide(L)'
;IIDNNMSPALVMELSQIYAWTIDFFRIQKGDKFRVYYEERFVEDEFVGIGRIWAAKFTHQGEDFYAFYFHEEEENFGDYFDEQCKTLRKAFLRAPLNFSRISSKYSKRRRHPVTGRIKAHLGTDYAAPTGTPILSTANGTVTEARYKRNNGNYVKIRHNSTYSTQYLHMSKIKTGIRRGVHVKQGDVIGYVGSTGLATGPHVCYRFWKNGAQVDPYKEKLPPSEPMKEQSKQPFKLVKDSLIQYLAEPTI
;
A
#
# COMPACT_ATOMS: atom_id res chain seq x y z
N ILE A 1 -18.34 -9.54 -9.46
CA ILE A 1 -17.22 -9.27 -10.39
C ILE A 1 -17.02 -10.44 -11.33
N ILE A 2 -16.95 -11.67 -10.78
CA ILE A 2 -16.88 -12.91 -11.59
C ILE A 2 -18.13 -13.05 -12.49
N ASP A 3 -19.30 -12.74 -11.95
CA ASP A 3 -20.58 -12.80 -12.67
C ASP A 3 -20.69 -11.76 -13.83
N ASN A 4 -19.84 -10.72 -13.81
CA ASN A 4 -19.80 -9.67 -14.86
C ASN A 4 -18.58 -9.81 -15.78
N ASN A 5 -17.90 -10.96 -15.81
CA ASN A 5 -16.70 -11.22 -16.63
C ASN A 5 -15.54 -10.22 -16.44
N MET A 6 -15.44 -9.60 -15.27
CA MET A 6 -14.39 -8.62 -14.99
C MET A 6 -13.12 -9.30 -14.50
N SER A 7 -11.98 -8.77 -14.92
CA SER A 7 -10.68 -9.28 -14.51
C SER A 7 -10.49 -9.18 -12.99
N PRO A 8 -10.09 -10.25 -12.28
CA PRO A 8 -9.72 -10.17 -10.87
C PRO A 8 -8.60 -9.15 -10.59
N ALA A 9 -7.73 -8.88 -11.56
CA ALA A 9 -6.69 -7.87 -11.46
C ALA A 9 -7.28 -6.45 -11.25
N LEU A 10 -8.42 -6.15 -11.89
CA LEU A 10 -9.11 -4.86 -11.73
C LEU A 10 -9.58 -4.64 -10.29
N VAL A 11 -10.11 -5.69 -9.64
CA VAL A 11 -10.51 -5.64 -8.22
C VAL A 11 -9.34 -5.30 -7.34
N MET A 12 -8.19 -5.90 -7.64
CA MET A 12 -6.96 -5.71 -6.89
C MET A 12 -6.49 -4.26 -6.96
N GLU A 13 -6.45 -3.70 -8.17
CA GLU A 13 -6.06 -2.30 -8.37
C GLU A 13 -7.04 -1.33 -7.70
N LEU A 14 -8.36 -1.55 -7.85
CA LEU A 14 -9.38 -0.75 -7.17
C LEU A 14 -9.25 -0.85 -5.65
N SER A 15 -8.97 -2.03 -5.12
CA SER A 15 -8.78 -2.22 -3.69
C SER A 15 -7.55 -1.46 -3.16
N GLN A 16 -6.52 -1.27 -3.96
CA GLN A 16 -5.35 -0.46 -3.61
C GLN A 16 -5.68 1.04 -3.65
N ILE A 17 -6.38 1.50 -4.69
CA ILE A 17 -6.80 2.89 -4.84
C ILE A 17 -7.64 3.34 -3.64
N TYR A 18 -8.64 2.53 -3.26
CA TYR A 18 -9.57 2.85 -2.19
C TYR A 18 -9.21 2.26 -0.82
N ALA A 19 -8.02 1.65 -0.67
CA ALA A 19 -7.58 0.93 0.53
C ALA A 19 -7.75 1.72 1.85
N TRP A 20 -7.80 3.02 1.78
CA TRP A 20 -7.90 3.90 2.94
C TRP A 20 -9.23 4.65 3.05
N THR A 21 -10.01 4.62 2.00
CA THR A 21 -11.29 5.31 1.90
C THR A 21 -12.43 4.34 2.18
N ILE A 22 -12.32 3.10 1.70
CA ILE A 22 -13.37 2.07 1.80
C ILE A 22 -12.86 0.88 2.62
N ASP A 23 -13.68 0.43 3.57
CA ASP A 23 -13.44 -0.82 4.27
C ASP A 23 -14.04 -1.99 3.47
N PHE A 24 -13.24 -2.63 2.62
CA PHE A 24 -13.67 -3.73 1.77
C PHE A 24 -14.20 -4.96 2.53
N PHE A 25 -13.99 -5.04 3.86
CA PHE A 25 -14.64 -6.06 4.70
C PHE A 25 -16.08 -5.71 5.06
N ARG A 26 -16.56 -4.51 4.71
CA ARG A 26 -17.91 -4.02 4.97
C ARG A 26 -18.71 -3.74 3.72
N ILE A 27 -18.29 -4.25 2.58
CA ILE A 27 -19.05 -4.16 1.33
C ILE A 27 -20.41 -4.82 1.53
N GLN A 28 -21.46 -4.15 1.05
CA GLN A 28 -22.85 -4.54 1.21
C GLN A 28 -23.52 -4.77 -0.14
N LYS A 29 -24.60 -5.53 -0.12
CA LYS A 29 -25.46 -5.65 -1.30
C LYS A 29 -26.02 -4.27 -1.69
N GLY A 30 -25.81 -3.87 -2.93
CA GLY A 30 -26.17 -2.55 -3.46
C GLY A 30 -24.99 -1.60 -3.61
N ASP A 31 -23.83 -1.91 -3.03
CA ASP A 31 -22.61 -1.20 -3.38
C ASP A 31 -22.26 -1.45 -4.84
N LYS A 32 -21.80 -0.42 -5.54
CA LYS A 32 -21.48 -0.48 -6.96
C LYS A 32 -20.19 0.28 -7.23
N PHE A 33 -19.54 -0.06 -8.34
CA PHE A 33 -18.44 0.73 -8.84
C PHE A 33 -18.55 0.92 -10.35
N ARG A 34 -17.95 2.01 -10.83
CA ARG A 34 -17.70 2.29 -12.24
C ARG A 34 -16.25 2.61 -12.40
N VAL A 35 -15.67 2.19 -13.49
CA VAL A 35 -14.25 2.36 -13.72
C VAL A 35 -14.00 2.61 -15.21
N TYR A 36 -13.15 3.60 -15.47
CA TYR A 36 -12.60 3.88 -16.79
C TYR A 36 -11.11 3.53 -16.75
N TYR A 37 -10.70 2.52 -17.53
CA TYR A 37 -9.36 1.94 -17.48
C TYR A 37 -8.91 1.46 -18.86
N GLU A 38 -7.60 1.19 -18.97
CA GLU A 38 -6.98 0.59 -20.15
C GLU A 38 -7.02 -0.94 -20.07
N GLU A 39 -7.36 -1.57 -21.17
CA GLU A 39 -7.12 -3.00 -21.40
C GLU A 39 -5.89 -3.17 -22.29
N ARG A 40 -5.06 -4.14 -21.98
CA ARG A 40 -3.85 -4.46 -22.75
C ARG A 40 -4.05 -5.74 -23.51
N PHE A 41 -3.75 -5.68 -24.81
CA PHE A 41 -3.83 -6.81 -25.72
C PHE A 41 -2.47 -7.05 -26.38
N VAL A 42 -2.15 -8.30 -26.64
CA VAL A 42 -1.02 -8.73 -27.48
C VAL A 42 -1.61 -9.68 -28.50
N GLU A 43 -1.47 -9.37 -29.81
CA GLU A 43 -2.03 -10.18 -30.91
C GLU A 43 -3.52 -10.52 -30.69
N ASP A 44 -4.33 -9.50 -30.28
CA ASP A 44 -5.76 -9.61 -29.96
C ASP A 44 -6.10 -10.46 -28.72
N GLU A 45 -5.13 -11.00 -28.01
CA GLU A 45 -5.34 -11.68 -26.74
C GLU A 45 -5.24 -10.69 -25.56
N PHE A 46 -6.24 -10.71 -24.66
CA PHE A 46 -6.22 -9.92 -23.45
C PHE A 46 -5.11 -10.41 -22.50
N VAL A 47 -4.11 -9.56 -22.26
CA VAL A 47 -2.97 -9.87 -21.40
C VAL A 47 -3.01 -9.19 -20.03
N GLY A 48 -3.99 -8.30 -19.80
CA GLY A 48 -4.15 -7.64 -18.51
C GLY A 48 -4.75 -6.26 -18.60
N ILE A 49 -4.85 -5.60 -17.44
CA ILE A 49 -5.30 -4.22 -17.34
C ILE A 49 -4.09 -3.27 -17.35
N GLY A 50 -4.30 -2.10 -17.94
CA GLY A 50 -3.39 -0.99 -17.89
C GLY A 50 -3.71 -0.06 -16.73
N ARG A 51 -3.69 1.24 -17.01
CA ARG A 51 -3.98 2.27 -16.01
C ARG A 51 -5.47 2.43 -15.80
N ILE A 52 -5.88 2.57 -14.54
CA ILE A 52 -7.20 3.07 -14.19
C ILE A 52 -7.11 4.61 -14.25
N TRP A 53 -7.88 5.23 -15.14
CA TRP A 53 -7.89 6.68 -15.30
C TRP A 53 -8.86 7.35 -14.35
N ALA A 54 -10.03 6.73 -14.16
CA ALA A 54 -11.03 7.21 -13.23
C ALA A 54 -11.83 6.04 -12.65
N ALA A 55 -12.26 6.19 -11.41
CA ALA A 55 -13.15 5.24 -10.76
C ALA A 55 -14.14 5.98 -9.86
N LYS A 56 -15.33 5.42 -9.73
CA LYS A 56 -16.37 5.81 -8.77
C LYS A 56 -16.80 4.57 -8.00
N PHE A 57 -16.75 4.62 -6.70
CA PHE A 57 -17.25 3.56 -5.84
C PHE A 57 -18.37 4.11 -4.97
N THR A 58 -19.57 3.55 -5.13
CA THR A 58 -20.72 3.87 -4.27
C THR A 58 -20.76 2.85 -3.13
N HIS A 59 -20.57 3.29 -1.90
CA HIS A 59 -20.58 2.46 -0.71
C HIS A 59 -21.52 3.07 0.34
N GLN A 60 -22.49 2.29 0.81
CA GLN A 60 -23.51 2.74 1.78
C GLN A 60 -24.25 4.02 1.35
N GLY A 61 -24.43 4.21 0.04
CA GLY A 61 -25.10 5.38 -0.52
C GLY A 61 -24.24 6.61 -0.72
N GLU A 62 -22.97 6.56 -0.35
CA GLU A 62 -21.98 7.62 -0.61
C GLU A 62 -21.11 7.29 -1.79
N ASP A 63 -20.79 8.29 -2.60
CA ASP A 63 -19.96 8.19 -3.78
C ASP A 63 -18.53 8.62 -3.47
N PHE A 64 -17.56 7.76 -3.78
CA PHE A 64 -16.12 7.98 -3.63
C PHE A 64 -15.48 7.96 -5.00
N TYR A 65 -14.95 9.09 -5.42
CA TYR A 65 -14.30 9.24 -6.72
C TYR A 65 -12.78 9.11 -6.60
N ALA A 66 -12.16 8.61 -7.66
CA ALA A 66 -10.73 8.51 -7.85
C ALA A 66 -10.39 8.92 -9.27
N PHE A 67 -9.54 9.92 -9.44
CA PHE A 67 -9.04 10.37 -10.73
C PHE A 67 -7.53 10.28 -10.74
N TYR A 68 -6.97 9.58 -11.72
CA TYR A 68 -5.53 9.53 -11.90
C TYR A 68 -5.03 10.86 -12.47
N PHE A 69 -4.00 11.39 -11.83
CA PHE A 69 -3.32 12.58 -12.32
C PHE A 69 -1.80 12.39 -12.20
N HIS A 70 -1.08 12.77 -13.25
CA HIS A 70 0.37 12.70 -13.31
C HIS A 70 0.94 14.11 -13.13
N GLU A 71 1.70 14.32 -12.06
CA GLU A 71 2.45 15.56 -11.86
C GLU A 71 3.78 15.46 -12.61
N GLU A 72 3.93 16.20 -13.70
CA GLU A 72 5.10 16.14 -14.59
C GLU A 72 6.42 16.43 -13.86
N GLU A 73 6.41 17.41 -12.95
CA GLU A 73 7.61 17.80 -12.18
C GLU A 73 8.12 16.70 -11.25
N GLU A 74 7.25 15.84 -10.76
CA GLU A 74 7.62 14.76 -9.83
C GLU A 74 7.83 13.42 -10.52
N ASN A 75 7.55 13.34 -11.82
CA ASN A 75 7.54 12.10 -12.61
C ASN A 75 6.74 10.99 -11.87
N PHE A 76 5.62 11.38 -11.27
CA PHE A 76 4.80 10.54 -10.42
C PHE A 76 3.32 10.84 -10.62
N GLY A 77 2.53 9.77 -10.80
CA GLY A 77 1.09 9.87 -10.86
C GLY A 77 0.42 9.27 -9.62
N ASP A 78 -0.68 9.89 -9.20
CA ASP A 78 -1.46 9.44 -8.05
C ASP A 78 -2.96 9.60 -8.29
N TYR A 79 -3.78 9.09 -7.36
CA TYR A 79 -5.23 9.23 -7.40
C TYR A 79 -5.69 10.30 -6.42
N PHE A 80 -6.58 11.16 -6.91
CA PHE A 80 -7.15 12.27 -6.15
C PHE A 80 -8.68 12.22 -6.20
N ASP A 81 -9.32 12.70 -5.13
CA ASP A 81 -10.76 12.91 -5.10
C ASP A 81 -11.16 14.20 -5.85
N GLU A 82 -12.46 14.50 -5.91
CA GLU A 82 -12.98 15.69 -6.60
C GLU A 82 -12.51 16.99 -5.94
N GLN A 83 -12.09 16.96 -4.68
CA GLN A 83 -11.58 18.10 -3.91
C GLN A 83 -10.05 18.23 -3.97
N CYS A 84 -9.37 17.54 -4.90
CA CYS A 84 -7.90 17.53 -5.02
C CYS A 84 -7.19 16.91 -3.80
N LYS A 85 -7.88 16.13 -2.98
CA LYS A 85 -7.26 15.40 -1.89
C LYS A 85 -6.75 14.06 -2.41
N THR A 86 -5.52 13.71 -2.07
CA THR A 86 -4.99 12.40 -2.44
C THR A 86 -5.72 11.29 -1.69
N LEU A 87 -6.07 10.22 -2.41
CA LEU A 87 -6.63 9.01 -1.84
C LEU A 87 -5.57 8.17 -1.12
N ARG A 88 -4.30 8.44 -1.36
CA ARG A 88 -3.20 7.81 -0.62
C ARG A 88 -3.16 8.34 0.81
N LYS A 89 -2.88 7.44 1.74
CA LYS A 89 -2.35 7.84 3.05
C LYS A 89 -0.83 7.81 3.01
N ALA A 90 -0.21 8.59 3.91
CA ALA A 90 1.23 8.67 4.03
C ALA A 90 1.90 7.29 4.21
N PHE A 91 1.16 6.29 4.70
CA PHE A 91 1.64 4.91 4.89
C PHE A 91 0.61 3.87 4.45
N LEU A 92 1.06 2.82 3.75
CA LEU A 92 0.26 1.63 3.52
C LEU A 92 -0.09 0.96 4.86
N ARG A 93 -1.28 0.39 4.93
CA ARG A 93 -1.77 -0.31 6.13
C ARG A 93 -0.96 -1.57 6.46
N ALA A 94 -0.41 -2.21 5.45
CA ALA A 94 0.42 -3.41 5.56
C ALA A 94 1.56 -3.37 4.53
N PRO A 95 2.71 -4.02 4.80
CA PRO A 95 3.82 -4.10 3.87
C PRO A 95 3.65 -5.21 2.80
N LEU A 96 2.47 -5.83 2.70
CA LEU A 96 2.13 -6.91 1.79
C LEU A 96 0.74 -6.67 1.20
N ASN A 97 0.54 -7.02 -0.07
CA ASN A 97 -0.78 -6.91 -0.72
C ASN A 97 -1.81 -7.86 -0.09
N PHE A 98 -1.39 -9.07 0.25
CA PHE A 98 -2.23 -10.07 0.92
C PHE A 98 -1.46 -10.66 2.10
N SER A 99 -2.04 -10.57 3.28
CA SER A 99 -1.41 -11.10 4.47
C SER A 99 -2.39 -11.25 5.62
N ARG A 100 -2.10 -12.23 6.47
CA ARG A 100 -2.77 -12.38 7.75
C ARG A 100 -1.84 -11.90 8.85
N ILE A 101 -2.34 -11.05 9.75
CA ILE A 101 -1.61 -10.69 10.96
C ILE A 101 -1.51 -11.95 11.83
N SER A 102 -0.31 -12.48 12.00
CA SER A 102 -0.02 -13.64 12.85
C SER A 102 0.35 -13.24 14.27
N SER A 103 0.89 -12.03 14.47
CA SER A 103 1.19 -11.48 15.80
C SER A 103 1.14 -9.95 15.79
N LYS A 104 0.37 -9.39 16.72
CA LYS A 104 0.24 -7.93 16.89
C LYS A 104 1.41 -7.36 17.71
N TYR A 105 1.62 -6.04 17.58
CA TYR A 105 2.47 -5.27 18.48
C TYR A 105 2.02 -5.46 19.93
N SER A 106 2.98 -5.70 20.82
CA SER A 106 2.72 -5.84 22.26
C SER A 106 3.97 -5.48 23.07
N LYS A 107 3.81 -4.63 24.08
CA LYS A 107 4.89 -4.34 25.04
C LYS A 107 5.16 -5.54 25.95
N ARG A 108 4.22 -6.51 26.06
CA ARG A 108 4.34 -7.65 26.97
C ARG A 108 3.56 -8.85 26.39
N ARG A 109 4.28 -9.81 25.80
CA ARG A 109 3.70 -11.09 25.35
C ARG A 109 4.59 -12.26 25.73
N ARG A 110 4.01 -13.47 25.80
CA ARG A 110 4.78 -14.70 25.93
C ARG A 110 5.47 -15.01 24.61
N HIS A 111 6.81 -15.15 24.62
CA HIS A 111 7.56 -15.44 23.42
C HIS A 111 7.30 -16.88 22.95
N PRO A 112 6.92 -17.12 21.68
CA PRO A 112 6.48 -18.44 21.21
C PRO A 112 7.57 -19.52 21.30
N VAL A 113 8.84 -19.13 21.19
CA VAL A 113 9.98 -20.06 21.22
C VAL A 113 10.52 -20.24 22.64
N THR A 114 10.72 -19.15 23.37
CA THR A 114 11.40 -19.20 24.68
C THR A 114 10.47 -19.29 25.87
N GLY A 115 9.16 -19.14 25.68
CA GLY A 115 8.15 -19.10 26.74
C GLY A 115 8.23 -17.88 27.68
N ARG A 116 9.28 -17.07 27.59
CA ARG A 116 9.50 -15.91 28.46
C ARG A 116 8.63 -14.73 28.06
N ILE A 117 8.23 -13.92 29.04
CA ILE A 117 7.52 -12.66 28.74
C ILE A 117 8.53 -11.68 28.14
N LYS A 118 8.25 -11.23 26.91
CA LYS A 118 9.11 -10.30 26.17
C LYS A 118 8.24 -9.35 25.31
N ALA A 119 8.71 -8.13 25.12
CA ALA A 119 8.08 -7.21 24.18
C ALA A 119 8.23 -7.72 22.75
N HIS A 120 7.16 -7.56 21.96
CA HIS A 120 7.16 -7.67 20.51
C HIS A 120 6.81 -6.31 19.92
N LEU A 121 7.83 -5.52 19.62
CA LEU A 121 7.67 -4.14 19.17
C LEU A 121 7.54 -4.05 17.64
N GLY A 122 6.69 -4.91 17.08
CA GLY A 122 6.37 -4.98 15.65
C GLY A 122 5.06 -5.73 15.42
N THR A 123 4.60 -5.76 14.18
CA THR A 123 3.45 -6.56 13.73
C THR A 123 3.97 -7.60 12.75
N ASP A 124 3.64 -8.87 12.98
CA ASP A 124 4.03 -9.97 12.10
C ASP A 124 2.91 -10.27 11.11
N TYR A 125 3.25 -10.24 9.82
CA TYR A 125 2.37 -10.57 8.71
C TYR A 125 2.85 -11.88 8.08
N ALA A 126 2.07 -12.94 8.26
CA ALA A 126 2.35 -14.24 7.66
C ALA A 126 1.98 -14.25 6.18
N ALA A 127 2.91 -14.71 5.36
CA ALA A 127 2.74 -14.92 3.92
C ALA A 127 3.74 -15.98 3.43
N PRO A 128 3.52 -16.63 2.28
CA PRO A 128 4.47 -17.57 1.69
C PRO A 128 5.84 -16.95 1.46
N THR A 129 6.90 -17.77 1.59
CA THR A 129 8.26 -17.34 1.22
C THR A 129 8.29 -16.87 -0.24
N GLY A 130 8.95 -15.74 -0.47
CA GLY A 130 9.04 -15.14 -1.81
C GLY A 130 7.95 -14.11 -2.11
N THR A 131 6.92 -13.95 -1.26
CA THR A 131 5.93 -12.88 -1.40
C THR A 131 6.64 -11.52 -1.37
N PRO A 132 6.35 -10.59 -2.33
CA PRO A 132 6.95 -9.28 -2.35
C PRO A 132 6.63 -8.46 -1.10
N ILE A 133 7.65 -7.84 -0.49
CA ILE A 133 7.52 -6.89 0.62
C ILE A 133 7.61 -5.49 0.05
N LEU A 134 6.62 -4.66 0.36
CA LEU A 134 6.48 -3.31 -0.16
C LEU A 134 6.95 -2.27 0.86
N SER A 135 7.58 -1.20 0.38
CA SER A 135 7.76 0.01 1.19
C SER A 135 6.41 0.61 1.52
N THR A 136 6.14 0.83 2.81
CA THR A 136 4.83 1.36 3.23
C THR A 136 4.67 2.85 3.00
N ALA A 137 5.75 3.58 2.71
CA ALA A 137 5.74 5.00 2.36
C ALA A 137 6.98 5.37 1.54
N ASN A 138 6.98 6.56 0.93
CA ASN A 138 8.17 7.14 0.31
C ASN A 138 9.26 7.33 1.36
N GLY A 139 10.53 7.15 1.00
CA GLY A 139 11.62 7.38 1.95
C GLY A 139 12.98 6.95 1.45
N THR A 140 13.98 7.09 2.30
CA THR A 140 15.36 6.72 2.00
C THR A 140 15.77 5.53 2.84
N VAL A 141 16.31 4.51 2.21
CA VAL A 141 16.84 3.32 2.87
C VAL A 141 18.03 3.70 3.74
N THR A 142 17.94 3.45 5.04
CA THR A 142 19.02 3.71 6.01
C THR A 142 19.85 2.47 6.31
N GLU A 143 19.22 1.29 6.26
CA GLU A 143 19.89 0.01 6.44
C GLU A 143 19.28 -1.03 5.49
N ALA A 144 20.12 -1.82 4.82
CA ALA A 144 19.74 -2.98 4.01
C ALA A 144 20.86 -4.02 4.19
N ARG A 145 20.67 -4.97 5.12
CA ARG A 145 21.72 -5.92 5.53
C ARG A 145 21.16 -7.10 6.32
N TYR A 146 22.02 -8.02 6.70
CA TYR A 146 21.74 -9.12 7.62
C TYR A 146 22.15 -8.79 9.06
N LYS A 147 21.33 -9.18 10.03
CA LYS A 147 21.68 -9.27 11.47
C LYS A 147 21.13 -10.57 12.06
N ARG A 148 21.88 -11.20 12.97
CA ARG A 148 21.53 -12.50 13.56
C ARG A 148 20.06 -12.63 14.00
N ASN A 149 19.51 -11.64 14.69
CA ASN A 149 18.14 -11.70 15.19
C ASN A 149 17.10 -11.24 14.16
N ASN A 150 17.45 -10.28 13.32
CA ASN A 150 16.53 -9.67 12.35
C ASN A 150 16.47 -10.45 11.02
N GLY A 151 17.46 -11.32 10.75
CA GLY A 151 17.67 -11.88 9.42
C GLY A 151 18.07 -10.82 8.42
N ASN A 152 17.77 -11.03 7.14
CA ASN A 152 17.82 -9.98 6.13
C ASN A 152 16.74 -8.96 6.41
N TYR A 153 17.09 -7.68 6.43
CA TYR A 153 16.15 -6.63 6.74
C TYR A 153 16.47 -5.33 6.00
N VAL A 154 15.43 -4.54 5.81
CA VAL A 154 15.52 -3.17 5.30
C VAL A 154 14.93 -2.22 6.33
N LYS A 155 15.59 -1.08 6.55
CA LYS A 155 15.07 0.03 7.35
C LYS A 155 15.01 1.28 6.49
N ILE A 156 13.88 1.99 6.53
CA ILE A 156 13.60 3.16 5.72
C ILE A 156 13.26 4.33 6.65
N ARG A 157 13.88 5.48 6.40
CA ARG A 157 13.50 6.76 7.00
C ARG A 157 12.61 7.50 6.03
N HIS A 158 11.40 7.80 6.46
CA HIS A 158 10.40 8.50 5.65
C HIS A 158 10.52 10.01 5.78
N ASN A 159 10.71 10.49 7.01
CA ASN A 159 10.95 11.91 7.32
C ASN A 159 11.66 12.03 8.69
N SER A 160 11.64 13.23 9.28
CA SER A 160 12.23 13.46 10.62
C SER A 160 11.52 12.70 11.75
N THR A 161 10.24 12.40 11.57
CA THR A 161 9.38 11.78 12.59
C THR A 161 9.28 10.27 12.45
N TYR A 162 9.17 9.75 11.22
CA TYR A 162 8.78 8.36 10.96
C TYR A 162 9.85 7.54 10.27
N SER A 163 10.02 6.31 10.74
CA SER A 163 10.83 5.27 10.08
C SER A 163 10.15 3.91 10.18
N THR A 164 10.43 3.03 9.21
CA THR A 164 9.92 1.65 9.21
C THR A 164 11.05 0.64 9.03
N GLN A 165 10.81 -0.60 9.45
CA GLN A 165 11.78 -1.69 9.28
C GLN A 165 11.03 -3.00 8.98
N TYR A 166 11.58 -3.78 8.06
CA TYR A 166 11.00 -4.99 7.51
C TYR A 166 12.00 -6.12 7.68
N LEU A 167 11.68 -7.12 8.50
CA LEU A 167 12.60 -8.16 8.95
C LEU A 167 12.28 -9.52 8.34
N HIS A 168 13.22 -10.45 8.54
CA HIS A 168 13.11 -11.88 8.21
C HIS A 168 13.00 -12.18 6.72
N MET A 169 13.43 -11.25 5.85
CA MET A 169 13.41 -11.43 4.40
C MET A 169 14.22 -12.67 3.97
N SER A 170 13.73 -13.40 2.98
CA SER A 170 14.52 -14.41 2.27
C SER A 170 15.69 -13.76 1.53
N LYS A 171 15.38 -12.65 0.82
CA LYS A 171 16.39 -11.79 0.19
C LYS A 171 15.92 -10.33 0.10
N ILE A 172 16.86 -9.42 0.14
CA ILE A 172 16.65 -8.00 -0.20
C ILE A 172 16.62 -7.90 -1.73
N LYS A 173 15.71 -7.09 -2.30
CA LYS A 173 15.65 -6.88 -3.76
C LYS A 173 16.95 -6.25 -4.26
N THR A 174 17.43 -6.71 -5.41
CA THR A 174 18.60 -6.12 -6.08
C THR A 174 18.40 -4.63 -6.30
N GLY A 175 19.43 -3.84 -6.00
CA GLY A 175 19.37 -2.37 -6.07
C GLY A 175 18.96 -1.70 -4.74
N ILE A 176 18.32 -2.40 -3.81
CA ILE A 176 17.96 -1.84 -2.51
C ILE A 176 19.18 -1.87 -1.58
N ARG A 177 19.72 -0.68 -1.31
CA ARG A 177 20.90 -0.46 -0.44
C ARG A 177 20.77 0.88 0.28
N ARG A 178 21.58 1.10 1.30
CA ARG A 178 21.64 2.39 2.01
C ARG A 178 21.81 3.56 1.04
N GLY A 179 21.00 4.62 1.25
CA GLY A 179 20.99 5.84 0.44
C GLY A 179 19.99 5.80 -0.72
N VAL A 180 19.46 4.64 -1.10
CA VAL A 180 18.47 4.53 -2.18
C VAL A 180 17.14 5.12 -1.71
N HIS A 181 16.55 5.96 -2.55
CA HIS A 181 15.19 6.44 -2.36
C HIS A 181 14.20 5.41 -2.90
N VAL A 182 13.14 5.14 -2.14
CA VAL A 182 12.06 4.23 -2.52
C VAL A 182 10.72 4.95 -2.41
N LYS A 183 9.80 4.61 -3.30
CA LYS A 183 8.42 5.10 -3.27
C LYS A 183 7.53 4.14 -2.48
N GLN A 184 6.40 4.64 -2.00
CA GLN A 184 5.34 3.79 -1.44
C GLN A 184 4.91 2.75 -2.48
N GLY A 185 4.83 1.48 -2.07
CA GLY A 185 4.49 0.36 -2.96
C GLY A 185 5.69 -0.27 -3.68
N ASP A 186 6.88 0.33 -3.62
CA ASP A 186 8.08 -0.30 -4.20
C ASP A 186 8.42 -1.61 -3.49
N VAL A 187 8.71 -2.64 -4.28
CA VAL A 187 9.22 -3.92 -3.74
C VAL A 187 10.63 -3.71 -3.21
N ILE A 188 10.84 -3.96 -1.92
CA ILE A 188 12.13 -3.79 -1.23
C ILE A 188 12.81 -5.12 -0.86
N GLY A 189 12.09 -6.22 -0.93
CA GLY A 189 12.57 -7.56 -0.62
C GLY A 189 11.45 -8.58 -0.70
N TYR A 190 11.70 -9.76 -0.16
CA TYR A 190 10.76 -10.88 -0.25
C TYR A 190 10.64 -11.59 1.08
N VAL A 191 9.42 -12.02 1.43
CA VAL A 191 9.13 -12.76 2.67
C VAL A 191 10.02 -13.98 2.80
N GLY A 192 10.49 -14.23 4.01
CA GLY A 192 11.29 -15.39 4.37
C GLY A 192 11.13 -15.74 5.84
N SER A 193 12.11 -16.48 6.35
CA SER A 193 12.21 -16.83 7.77
C SER A 193 13.68 -16.77 8.27
N THR A 194 14.44 -15.82 7.73
CA THR A 194 15.85 -15.63 8.16
C THR A 194 15.94 -14.97 9.53
N GLY A 195 17.04 -15.22 10.26
CA GLY A 195 17.22 -14.71 11.60
C GLY A 195 16.41 -15.49 12.65
N LEU A 196 15.89 -14.80 13.67
CA LEU A 196 15.10 -15.41 14.74
C LEU A 196 13.60 -15.42 14.38
N ALA A 197 13.23 -16.29 13.46
CA ALA A 197 11.87 -16.48 12.99
C ALA A 197 11.42 -17.93 13.16
N THR A 198 10.13 -18.18 13.41
CA THR A 198 9.53 -19.52 13.58
C THR A 198 8.86 -20.05 12.30
N GLY A 199 8.77 -19.23 11.28
CA GLY A 199 8.15 -19.56 9.99
C GLY A 199 8.12 -18.33 9.08
N PRO A 200 7.65 -18.49 7.83
CA PRO A 200 7.65 -17.39 6.85
C PRO A 200 6.71 -16.26 7.28
N HIS A 201 7.28 -15.08 7.47
CA HIS A 201 6.55 -13.83 7.76
C HIS A 201 7.45 -12.62 7.54
N VAL A 202 6.87 -11.44 7.46
CA VAL A 202 7.57 -10.17 7.66
C VAL A 202 7.20 -9.58 9.01
N CYS A 203 8.20 -9.29 9.84
CA CYS A 203 8.01 -8.49 11.06
C CYS A 203 8.17 -7.03 10.70
N TYR A 204 7.04 -6.30 10.69
CA TYR A 204 6.97 -4.88 10.39
C TYR A 204 7.07 -4.06 11.66
N ARG A 205 8.06 -3.17 11.72
CA ARG A 205 8.27 -2.27 12.85
C ARG A 205 8.11 -0.83 12.42
N PHE A 206 7.44 -0.04 13.24
CA PHE A 206 7.15 1.35 13.00
C PHE A 206 7.74 2.22 14.11
N TRP A 207 8.45 3.28 13.75
CA TRP A 207 9.02 4.25 14.69
C TRP A 207 8.41 5.62 14.50
N LYS A 208 8.14 6.28 15.62
CA LYS A 208 7.78 7.70 15.70
C LYS A 208 8.72 8.38 16.68
N ASN A 209 9.43 9.42 16.25
CA ASN A 209 10.41 10.15 17.06
C ASN A 209 11.43 9.21 17.75
N GLY A 210 11.93 8.21 17.02
CA GLY A 210 12.91 7.25 17.52
C GLY A 210 12.38 6.13 18.43
N ALA A 211 11.11 6.15 18.84
CA ALA A 211 10.47 5.10 19.63
C ALA A 211 9.64 4.15 18.75
N GLN A 212 9.67 2.84 19.03
CA GLN A 212 8.80 1.87 18.36
C GLN A 212 7.38 1.98 18.90
N VAL A 213 6.41 2.14 17.98
CA VAL A 213 4.99 2.32 18.28
C VAL A 213 4.13 1.32 17.50
N ASP A 214 2.89 1.14 17.93
CA ASP A 214 1.88 0.37 17.22
C ASP A 214 1.26 1.22 16.11
N PRO A 215 1.53 0.94 14.82
CA PRO A 215 1.02 1.76 13.72
C PRO A 215 -0.52 1.79 13.65
N TYR A 216 -1.19 0.77 14.19
CA TYR A 216 -2.66 0.71 14.23
C TYR A 216 -3.29 1.66 15.26
N LYS A 217 -2.50 2.14 16.22
CA LYS A 217 -2.94 3.10 17.25
C LYS A 217 -2.51 4.52 16.95
N GLU A 218 -1.64 4.71 15.94
CA GLU A 218 -1.17 6.04 15.55
C GLU A 218 -2.16 6.70 14.61
N LYS A 219 -2.46 7.97 14.87
CA LYS A 219 -3.12 8.84 13.89
C LYS A 219 -2.06 9.24 12.86
N LEU A 220 -1.95 8.47 11.80
CA LEU A 220 -1.03 8.77 10.70
C LEU A 220 -1.53 10.00 9.93
N PRO A 221 -0.61 10.90 9.51
CA PRO A 221 -0.99 12.04 8.71
C PRO A 221 -1.62 11.57 7.39
N PRO A 222 -2.51 12.37 6.77
CA PRO A 222 -2.84 12.20 5.37
C PRO A 222 -1.54 12.31 4.54
N SER A 223 -1.53 11.79 3.34
CA SER A 223 -0.44 12.06 2.42
C SER A 223 -0.44 13.57 2.05
N GLU A 224 0.63 14.03 1.43
CA GLU A 224 0.74 15.44 1.06
C GLU A 224 -0.42 15.83 0.11
N PRO A 225 -1.07 16.97 0.35
CA PRO A 225 -2.11 17.45 -0.55
C PRO A 225 -1.50 17.81 -1.91
N MET A 226 -2.32 17.77 -2.97
CA MET A 226 -1.93 18.24 -4.29
C MET A 226 -1.37 19.65 -4.22
N LYS A 227 -0.25 19.90 -4.91
CA LYS A 227 0.37 21.23 -5.01
C LYS A 227 -0.63 22.23 -5.63
N GLU A 228 -0.57 23.48 -5.20
CA GLU A 228 -1.49 24.50 -5.66
C GLU A 228 -1.46 24.69 -7.18
N GLN A 229 -0.26 24.66 -7.76
CA GLN A 229 -0.03 24.77 -9.21
C GLN A 229 -0.63 23.60 -10.01
N SER A 230 -0.75 22.41 -9.42
CA SER A 230 -1.29 21.21 -10.05
C SER A 230 -2.83 21.16 -10.02
N LYS A 231 -3.48 21.98 -9.19
CA LYS A 231 -4.95 21.92 -9.03
C LYS A 231 -5.73 22.31 -10.27
N GLN A 232 -5.28 23.33 -11.02
CA GLN A 232 -5.96 23.72 -12.26
C GLN A 232 -5.81 22.69 -13.39
N PRO A 233 -4.58 22.20 -13.71
CA PRO A 233 -4.42 21.07 -14.63
C PRO A 233 -5.23 19.84 -14.22
N PHE A 234 -5.23 19.48 -12.94
CA PHE A 234 -6.03 18.36 -12.43
C PHE A 234 -7.52 18.55 -12.67
N LYS A 235 -8.08 19.73 -12.42
CA LYS A 235 -9.51 20.00 -12.68
C LYS A 235 -9.89 19.75 -14.12
N LEU A 236 -9.07 20.16 -15.08
CA LEU A 236 -9.32 19.90 -16.50
C LEU A 236 -9.33 18.39 -16.79
N VAL A 237 -8.38 17.64 -16.27
CA VAL A 237 -8.34 16.19 -16.41
C VAL A 237 -9.56 15.55 -15.75
N LYS A 238 -9.87 15.91 -14.50
CA LYS A 238 -11.04 15.42 -13.78
C LYS A 238 -12.35 15.68 -14.57
N ASP A 239 -12.55 16.90 -15.06
CA ASP A 239 -13.77 17.29 -15.78
C ASP A 239 -13.90 16.53 -17.12
N SER A 240 -12.79 16.15 -17.76
CA SER A 240 -12.81 15.28 -18.93
C SER A 240 -13.11 13.82 -18.60
N LEU A 241 -12.73 13.35 -17.41
CA LEU A 241 -12.88 11.95 -17.02
C LEU A 241 -14.22 11.63 -16.34
N ILE A 242 -14.81 12.60 -15.64
CA ILE A 242 -16.03 12.38 -14.84
C ILE A 242 -17.22 11.91 -15.67
N GLN A 243 -17.29 12.32 -16.94
CA GLN A 243 -18.35 11.92 -17.88
C GLN A 243 -18.39 10.39 -18.11
N TYR A 244 -17.24 9.71 -18.06
CA TYR A 244 -17.16 8.25 -18.20
C TYR A 244 -17.67 7.49 -16.98
N LEU A 245 -17.86 8.20 -15.84
CA LEU A 245 -18.38 7.66 -14.59
C LEU A 245 -19.87 7.99 -14.39
N ALA A 246 -20.48 8.79 -15.28
CA ALA A 246 -21.90 9.10 -15.25
C ALA A 246 -22.77 7.86 -15.51
N GLU A 247 -23.99 7.82 -14.96
CA GLU A 247 -24.94 6.77 -15.33
C GLU A 247 -25.35 6.93 -16.80
N PRO A 248 -25.45 5.83 -17.57
CA PRO A 248 -25.99 5.93 -18.90
C PRO A 248 -27.39 6.58 -18.77
N THR A 249 -27.59 7.67 -19.48
CA THR A 249 -28.94 8.24 -19.64
C THR A 249 -29.77 7.18 -20.37
N ILE A 250 -30.80 6.64 -19.70
CA ILE A 250 -31.80 5.72 -20.28
C ILE A 250 -32.65 6.48 -21.26
#